data_c1a3e81200348c4091cc364b2680ea8a
#
_entry.id   c1a3e81200348c4091cc364b2680ea8a
#
_cell.length_a   1.000
_cell.length_b   1.000
_cell.length_c   1.000
_cell.angle_alpha   90.00
_cell.angle_beta   90.00
_cell.angle_gamma   90.00
#
_symmetry.space_group_name_H-M   'P 1'
#
loop_
_entity.id
_entity.type
_entity.pdbx_description
1 polymer ?
#
loop_
_entity_poly.entity_id
_entity_poly.type
_entity_poly.pdbx_seq_one_letter_code
_entity_poly.pdbx_strand_id
1 'polypeptide(L)'
;MSQQLKTKMVKTVPSYTGTLRSHSLSLPHCVSECSGIRIFGKRIKSLAFTTDVAIVKNINADAIMAVYPFTPQPVIADAIISVADVPVFVGVGGGVTSGMRSDRLAIQAEHQGAFGVVLNAPIPNDVVRMIKEDVDIPVVVTVVAEST
;
A
#
# COMPACT_ATOMS: atom_id res chain seq x y z
N MET A 1 -16.23 -16.26 48.16
CA MET A 1 -16.06 -15.34 47.02
C MET A 1 -15.73 -16.15 45.80
N SER A 2 -16.72 -16.46 45.00
CA SER A 2 -16.52 -17.17 43.73
C SER A 2 -16.12 -16.16 42.66
N GLN A 3 -14.86 -16.15 42.28
CA GLN A 3 -14.44 -15.51 41.05
C GLN A 3 -15.02 -16.32 39.88
N GLN A 4 -16.11 -15.82 39.31
CA GLN A 4 -16.57 -16.33 38.02
C GLN A 4 -15.51 -15.96 36.97
N LEU A 5 -14.70 -16.93 36.60
CA LEU A 5 -13.90 -16.88 35.37
C LEU A 5 -14.87 -16.65 34.21
N LYS A 6 -14.93 -15.41 33.71
CA LYS A 6 -15.62 -15.11 32.48
C LYS A 6 -14.88 -15.86 31.37
N THR A 7 -15.39 -17.00 30.98
CA THR A 7 -14.92 -17.75 29.83
C THR A 7 -15.08 -16.84 28.62
N LYS A 8 -13.98 -16.38 28.07
CA LYS A 8 -13.96 -15.59 26.82
C LYS A 8 -14.51 -16.52 25.74
N MET A 9 -15.75 -16.28 25.32
CA MET A 9 -16.31 -17.01 24.18
C MET A 9 -15.42 -16.71 22.96
N VAL A 10 -14.68 -17.72 22.51
CA VAL A 10 -13.95 -17.66 21.24
C VAL A 10 -14.98 -17.64 20.12
N LYS A 11 -15.14 -16.49 19.46
CA LYS A 11 -15.97 -16.41 18.26
C LYS A 11 -15.36 -17.33 17.19
N THR A 12 -16.01 -18.44 16.93
CA THR A 12 -15.67 -19.30 15.81
C THR A 12 -16.12 -18.58 14.53
N VAL A 13 -15.18 -18.15 13.71
CA VAL A 13 -15.51 -17.60 12.39
C VAL A 13 -15.94 -18.77 11.52
N PRO A 14 -17.15 -18.76 10.95
CA PRO A 14 -17.58 -19.84 10.06
C PRO A 14 -16.64 -19.97 8.87
N SER A 15 -16.11 -21.16 8.63
CA SER A 15 -15.34 -21.41 7.42
C SER A 15 -16.30 -21.49 6.23
N TYR A 16 -16.08 -20.62 5.25
CA TYR A 16 -16.82 -20.65 4.02
C TYR A 16 -16.03 -21.43 2.96
N THR A 17 -16.61 -22.52 2.46
CA THR A 17 -16.00 -23.41 1.44
C THR A 17 -16.55 -23.17 0.03
N GLY A 18 -17.12 -22.00 -0.21
CA GLY A 18 -17.65 -21.65 -1.54
C GLY A 18 -16.55 -21.48 -2.59
N THR A 19 -16.88 -21.79 -3.84
CA THR A 19 -15.96 -21.79 -4.98
C THR A 19 -15.28 -20.44 -5.20
N LEU A 20 -15.99 -19.34 -4.98
CA LEU A 20 -15.45 -17.99 -5.13
C LEU A 20 -14.32 -17.67 -4.13
N ARG A 21 -14.42 -18.19 -2.90
CA ARG A 21 -13.39 -17.96 -1.89
C ARG A 21 -12.23 -18.94 -1.96
N SER A 22 -12.44 -20.12 -2.51
CA SER A 22 -11.35 -21.08 -2.72
C SER A 22 -10.34 -20.63 -3.77
N HIS A 23 -10.71 -19.65 -4.61
CA HIS A 23 -9.84 -19.05 -5.63
C HIS A 23 -9.31 -17.66 -5.26
N SER A 24 -9.52 -17.18 -4.03
CA SER A 24 -8.91 -15.94 -3.60
C SER A 24 -7.38 -16.07 -3.58
N LEU A 25 -6.70 -15.01 -4.00
CA LEU A 25 -5.25 -14.98 -4.07
C LEU A 25 -4.64 -14.99 -2.67
N SER A 26 -3.83 -15.99 -2.38
CA SER A 26 -3.13 -16.12 -1.12
C SER A 26 -1.63 -15.99 -1.32
N LEU A 27 -0.99 -15.18 -0.47
CA LEU A 27 0.45 -15.10 -0.41
C LEU A 27 1.04 -16.37 0.24
N PRO A 28 2.27 -16.76 -0.13
CA PRO A 28 2.96 -17.85 0.56
C PRO A 28 3.08 -17.58 2.06
N HIS A 29 2.89 -18.59 2.89
CA HIS A 29 2.92 -18.47 4.35
C HIS A 29 4.24 -17.89 4.87
N CYS A 30 5.37 -18.18 4.23
CA CYS A 30 6.69 -17.68 4.61
C CYS A 30 6.78 -16.14 4.64
N VAL A 31 5.93 -15.43 3.89
CA VAL A 31 5.88 -13.96 3.90
C VAL A 31 5.49 -13.44 5.29
N SER A 32 4.66 -14.17 6.03
CA SER A 32 4.25 -13.78 7.38
C SER A 32 5.37 -13.91 8.42
N GLU A 33 6.44 -14.60 8.09
CA GLU A 33 7.59 -14.82 8.98
C GLU A 33 8.60 -13.67 8.97
N CYS A 34 8.52 -12.77 7.98
CA CYS A 34 9.39 -11.60 7.94
C CYS A 34 9.04 -10.59 9.04
N SER A 35 10.01 -9.76 9.41
CA SER A 35 9.81 -8.72 10.43
C SER A 35 8.88 -7.60 9.96
N GLY A 36 8.85 -7.34 8.64
CA GLY A 36 8.06 -6.25 8.06
C GLY A 36 8.54 -4.87 8.47
N ILE A 37 7.75 -3.89 8.11
CA ILE A 37 7.93 -2.49 8.51
C ILE A 37 6.70 -2.01 9.28
N ARG A 38 6.90 -1.09 10.20
CA ARG A 38 5.79 -0.49 10.93
C ARG A 38 5.59 0.96 10.48
N ILE A 39 4.41 1.26 9.98
CA ILE A 39 4.02 2.59 9.52
C ILE A 39 2.69 2.95 10.17
N PHE A 40 2.63 4.10 10.84
CA PHE A 40 1.44 4.56 11.58
C PHE A 40 0.85 3.48 12.52
N GLY A 41 1.72 2.77 13.20
CA GLY A 41 1.32 1.70 14.12
C GLY A 41 0.89 0.40 13.45
N LYS A 42 0.79 0.35 12.13
CA LYS A 42 0.45 -0.86 11.37
C LYS A 42 1.71 -1.56 10.88
N ARG A 43 1.79 -2.87 11.13
CA ARG A 43 2.87 -3.70 10.61
C ARG A 43 2.53 -4.20 9.22
N ILE A 44 3.41 -3.92 8.26
CA ILE A 44 3.28 -4.32 6.87
C ILE A 44 4.39 -5.33 6.56
N LYS A 45 4.00 -6.55 6.25
CA LYS A 45 4.90 -7.65 5.89
C LYS A 45 4.82 -8.02 4.42
N SER A 46 3.80 -7.55 3.73
CA SER A 46 3.55 -7.88 2.33
C SER A 46 2.96 -6.70 1.58
N LEU A 47 3.42 -6.53 0.35
CA LEU A 47 2.96 -5.51 -0.57
C LEU A 47 2.61 -6.18 -1.91
N ALA A 48 1.41 -5.99 -2.40
CA ALA A 48 1.04 -6.42 -3.74
C ALA A 48 1.19 -5.27 -4.72
N PHE A 49 2.03 -5.46 -5.73
CA PHE A 49 2.21 -4.51 -6.82
C PHE A 49 1.16 -4.77 -7.89
N THR A 50 0.08 -4.04 -7.87
CA THR A 50 -1.02 -4.23 -8.81
C THR A 50 -1.92 -3.00 -8.90
N THR A 51 -2.51 -2.83 -10.07
CA THR A 51 -3.61 -1.88 -10.32
C THR A 51 -4.88 -2.58 -10.74
N ASP A 52 -4.86 -3.92 -10.80
CA ASP A 52 -6.04 -4.73 -11.08
C ASP A 52 -6.96 -4.75 -9.86
N VAL A 53 -8.11 -4.12 -9.99
CA VAL A 53 -9.07 -3.98 -8.88
C VAL A 53 -9.62 -5.33 -8.40
N ALA A 54 -9.69 -6.34 -9.26
CA ALA A 54 -10.10 -7.67 -8.86
C ALA A 54 -9.03 -8.34 -7.97
N ILE A 55 -7.75 -8.15 -8.29
CA ILE A 55 -6.65 -8.61 -7.46
C ILE A 55 -6.63 -7.84 -6.14
N VAL A 56 -6.71 -6.51 -6.19
CA VAL A 56 -6.74 -5.64 -5.00
C VAL A 56 -7.80 -6.10 -4.00
N LYS A 57 -8.98 -6.46 -4.49
CA LYS A 57 -10.11 -6.88 -3.64
C LYS A 57 -9.96 -8.29 -3.07
N ASN A 58 -9.21 -9.17 -3.71
CA ASN A 58 -9.18 -10.60 -3.41
C ASN A 58 -7.84 -11.12 -2.87
N ILE A 59 -6.80 -10.31 -2.84
CA ILE A 59 -5.50 -10.70 -2.30
C ILE A 59 -5.42 -10.45 -0.79
N ASN A 60 -4.72 -11.31 -0.08
CA ASN A 60 -4.50 -11.18 1.38
C ASN A 60 -3.22 -10.42 1.76
N ALA A 61 -2.69 -9.59 0.87
CA ALA A 61 -1.55 -8.73 1.18
C ALA A 61 -1.89 -7.69 2.26
N ASP A 62 -0.89 -7.26 3.02
CA ASP A 62 -1.06 -6.23 4.06
C ASP A 62 -1.25 -4.83 3.48
N ALA A 63 -0.75 -4.59 2.28
CA ALA A 63 -0.89 -3.32 1.57
C ALA A 63 -0.82 -3.52 0.06
N ILE A 64 -1.28 -2.52 -0.66
CA ILE A 64 -1.22 -2.46 -2.12
C ILE A 64 -0.25 -1.36 -2.54
N MET A 65 0.55 -1.62 -3.56
CA MET A 65 1.39 -0.62 -4.20
C MET A 65 0.89 -0.41 -5.62
N ALA A 66 0.18 0.69 -5.83
CA ALA A 66 -0.44 1.06 -7.10
C ALA A 66 0.53 1.91 -7.92
N VAL A 67 1.39 1.25 -8.65
CA VAL A 67 2.39 1.85 -9.55
C VAL A 67 2.22 1.25 -10.93
N TYR A 68 2.25 2.07 -11.96
CA TYR A 68 2.06 1.65 -13.35
C TYR A 68 2.94 2.51 -14.29
N PRO A 69 3.25 2.02 -15.51
CA PRO A 69 4.24 2.63 -16.38
C PRO A 69 3.72 3.82 -17.19
N PHE A 70 2.73 4.52 -16.70
CA PHE A 70 2.15 5.70 -17.33
C PHE A 70 2.20 6.87 -16.36
N THR A 71 2.02 8.09 -16.88
CA THR A 71 1.88 9.27 -16.03
C THR A 71 0.79 9.05 -14.99
N PRO A 72 1.07 9.27 -13.71
CA PRO A 72 0.08 9.06 -12.66
C PRO A 72 -1.17 9.91 -12.88
N GLN A 73 -2.32 9.29 -12.69
CA GLN A 73 -3.63 9.92 -12.86
C GLN A 73 -4.42 9.79 -11.55
N PRO A 74 -4.84 10.90 -10.96
CA PRO A 74 -5.57 10.89 -9.68
C PRO A 74 -6.83 10.02 -9.68
N VAL A 75 -7.53 9.91 -10.81
CA VAL A 75 -8.73 9.08 -10.93
C VAL A 75 -8.42 7.59 -10.75
N ILE A 76 -7.24 7.13 -11.17
CA ILE A 76 -6.82 5.74 -10.98
C ILE A 76 -6.49 5.49 -9.51
N ALA A 77 -5.76 6.39 -8.88
CA ALA A 77 -5.47 6.32 -7.46
C ALA A 77 -6.75 6.27 -6.62
N ASP A 78 -7.70 7.14 -6.92
CA ASP A 78 -8.98 7.21 -6.23
C ASP A 78 -9.77 5.89 -6.37
N ALA A 79 -9.82 5.34 -7.57
CA ALA A 79 -10.49 4.06 -7.83
C ALA A 79 -9.89 2.91 -7.02
N ILE A 80 -8.57 2.82 -6.96
CA ILE A 80 -7.88 1.76 -6.22
C ILE A 80 -8.06 1.93 -4.71
N ILE A 81 -7.90 3.13 -4.19
CA ILE A 81 -8.13 3.44 -2.77
C ILE A 81 -9.57 3.11 -2.37
N SER A 82 -10.54 3.42 -3.22
CA SER A 82 -11.96 3.14 -2.96
C SER A 82 -12.28 1.65 -2.90
N VAL A 83 -11.58 0.83 -3.68
CA VAL A 83 -11.80 -0.61 -3.74
C VAL A 83 -11.02 -1.35 -2.65
N ALA A 84 -9.85 -0.88 -2.29
CA ALA A 84 -8.94 -1.58 -1.38
C ALA A 84 -9.47 -1.61 0.07
N ASP A 85 -9.33 -2.76 0.71
CA ASP A 85 -9.61 -2.93 2.14
C ASP A 85 -8.35 -2.76 3.01
N VAL A 86 -7.22 -2.54 2.38
CA VAL A 86 -5.90 -2.39 3.01
C VAL A 86 -5.24 -1.08 2.57
N PRO A 87 -4.18 -0.62 3.26
CA PRO A 87 -3.47 0.59 2.87
C PRO A 87 -2.96 0.55 1.44
N VAL A 88 -3.05 1.68 0.74
CA VAL A 88 -2.58 1.82 -0.64
C VAL A 88 -1.44 2.84 -0.71
N PHE A 89 -0.34 2.43 -1.29
CA PHE A 89 0.77 3.29 -1.69
C PHE A 89 0.58 3.66 -3.16
N VAL A 90 0.62 4.94 -3.47
CA VAL A 90 0.28 5.47 -4.79
C VAL A 90 1.54 5.99 -5.49
N GLY A 91 1.77 5.58 -6.73
CA GLY A 91 2.82 6.13 -7.59
C GLY A 91 2.51 7.57 -7.97
N VAL A 92 3.46 8.48 -7.76
CA VAL A 92 3.27 9.91 -8.04
C VAL A 92 4.30 10.47 -9.01
N GLY A 93 5.09 9.61 -9.64
CA GLY A 93 6.03 9.99 -10.68
C GLY A 93 7.42 9.42 -10.49
N GLY A 94 8.35 10.02 -11.20
CA GLY A 94 9.73 9.58 -11.40
C GLY A 94 9.98 9.34 -12.88
N GLY A 95 11.23 9.46 -13.32
CA GLY A 95 11.54 9.41 -14.74
C GLY A 95 10.96 10.60 -15.51
N VAL A 96 9.95 10.35 -16.34
CA VAL A 96 9.33 11.39 -17.20
C VAL A 96 8.48 12.38 -16.39
N THR A 97 7.79 11.92 -15.36
CA THR A 97 6.98 12.78 -14.49
C THR A 97 7.78 13.14 -13.25
N SER A 98 8.18 14.38 -13.13
CA SER A 98 9.05 14.83 -12.02
C SER A 98 8.78 16.28 -11.63
N GLY A 99 9.55 16.79 -10.67
CA GLY A 99 9.47 18.15 -10.20
C GLY A 99 8.13 18.48 -9.53
N MET A 100 7.63 19.68 -9.81
CA MET A 100 6.40 20.17 -9.20
C MET A 100 5.16 19.33 -9.55
N ARG A 101 5.17 18.63 -10.68
CA ARG A 101 4.07 17.74 -11.05
C ARG A 101 3.97 16.57 -10.07
N SER A 102 5.09 15.92 -9.77
CA SER A 102 5.14 14.84 -8.78
C SER A 102 4.75 15.32 -7.40
N ASP A 103 5.17 16.50 -7.02
CA ASP A 103 4.81 17.12 -5.75
C ASP A 103 3.30 17.34 -5.62
N ARG A 104 2.67 17.93 -6.63
CA ARG A 104 1.22 18.12 -6.65
C ARG A 104 0.44 16.81 -6.62
N LEU A 105 0.93 15.80 -7.34
CA LEU A 105 0.35 14.45 -7.32
C LEU A 105 0.47 13.80 -5.95
N ALA A 106 1.58 14.01 -5.25
CA ALA A 106 1.79 13.50 -3.90
C ALA A 106 0.83 14.14 -2.89
N ILE A 107 0.68 15.45 -2.93
CA ILE A 107 -0.28 16.19 -2.09
C ILE A 107 -1.71 15.72 -2.36
N GLN A 108 -2.07 15.56 -3.62
CA GLN A 108 -3.40 15.08 -4.00
C GLN A 108 -3.64 13.64 -3.54
N ALA A 109 -2.66 12.75 -3.67
CA ALA A 109 -2.75 11.38 -3.20
C ALA A 109 -2.98 11.32 -1.69
N GLU A 110 -2.29 12.16 -0.92
CA GLU A 110 -2.51 12.28 0.53
C GLU A 110 -3.95 12.69 0.84
N HIS A 111 -4.49 13.68 0.14
CA HIS A 111 -5.87 14.12 0.30
C HIS A 111 -6.89 13.04 -0.09
N GLN A 112 -6.55 12.16 -1.01
CA GLN A 112 -7.39 11.02 -1.40
C GLN A 112 -7.39 9.88 -0.39
N GLY A 113 -6.48 9.90 0.58
CA GLY A 113 -6.36 8.87 1.60
C GLY A 113 -5.28 7.82 1.31
N ALA A 114 -4.31 8.11 0.44
CA ALA A 114 -3.15 7.26 0.26
C ALA A 114 -2.39 7.08 1.58
N PHE A 115 -1.90 5.88 1.82
CA PHE A 115 -1.10 5.56 2.99
C PHE A 115 0.36 5.99 2.85
N GLY A 116 0.82 6.09 1.62
CA GLY A 116 2.13 6.58 1.23
C GLY A 116 2.18 6.88 -0.27
N VAL A 117 3.23 7.54 -0.70
CA VAL A 117 3.51 7.81 -2.10
C VAL A 117 4.79 7.12 -2.55
N VAL A 118 4.83 6.75 -3.82
CA VAL A 118 5.96 6.04 -4.43
C VAL A 118 6.56 6.89 -5.55
N LEU A 119 7.85 7.09 -5.47
CA LEU A 119 8.65 7.77 -6.50
C LEU A 119 9.57 6.77 -7.18
N ASN A 120 9.49 6.69 -8.49
CA ASN A 120 10.33 5.78 -9.28
C ASN A 120 11.61 6.48 -9.76
N ALA A 121 12.71 5.74 -9.71
CA ALA A 121 13.97 6.20 -10.31
C ALA A 121 13.84 6.30 -11.85
N PRO A 122 14.55 7.23 -12.49
CA PRO A 122 15.39 8.25 -11.90
C PRO A 122 14.56 9.44 -11.39
N ILE A 123 14.90 9.95 -10.22
CA ILE A 123 14.32 11.16 -9.67
C ILE A 123 15.40 11.97 -8.93
N PRO A 124 15.47 13.29 -9.11
CA PRO A 124 16.43 14.13 -8.39
C PRO A 124 16.16 14.16 -6.88
N ASN A 125 17.22 14.18 -6.10
CA ASN A 125 17.12 14.20 -4.64
C ASN A 125 16.42 15.46 -4.08
N ASP A 126 16.53 16.59 -4.75
CA ASP A 126 15.83 17.81 -4.37
C ASP A 126 14.31 17.68 -4.52
N VAL A 127 13.84 16.98 -5.54
CA VAL A 127 12.40 16.66 -5.71
C VAL A 127 11.91 15.75 -4.60
N VAL A 128 12.67 14.72 -4.25
CA VAL A 128 12.32 13.81 -3.14
C VAL A 128 12.22 14.60 -1.82
N ARG A 129 13.16 15.50 -1.60
CA ARG A 129 13.18 16.34 -0.39
C ARG A 129 11.98 17.29 -0.34
N MET A 130 11.65 17.93 -1.45
CA MET A 130 10.48 18.81 -1.57
C MET A 130 9.19 18.04 -1.23
N ILE A 131 8.97 16.88 -1.84
CA ILE A 131 7.79 16.06 -1.57
C ILE A 131 7.75 15.63 -0.11
N LYS A 132 8.89 15.24 0.47
CA LYS A 132 8.97 14.84 1.87
C LYS A 132 8.57 15.98 2.83
N GLU A 133 8.82 17.23 2.46
CA GLU A 133 8.43 18.39 3.24
C GLU A 133 6.93 18.72 3.10
N ASP A 134 6.34 18.42 1.96
CA ASP A 134 4.97 18.83 1.61
C ASP A 134 3.90 17.79 1.95
N VAL A 135 4.27 16.55 2.25
CA VAL A 135 3.34 15.48 2.66
C VAL A 135 3.70 14.91 4.04
N ASP A 136 2.67 14.51 4.78
CA ASP A 136 2.83 13.88 6.10
C ASP A 136 2.90 12.34 6.01
N ILE A 137 2.54 11.76 4.87
CA ILE A 137 2.59 10.33 4.63
C ILE A 137 3.98 9.86 4.20
N PRO A 138 4.31 8.57 4.36
CA PRO A 138 5.59 8.02 3.94
C PRO A 138 5.88 8.21 2.46
N VAL A 139 7.14 8.50 2.16
CA VAL A 139 7.66 8.57 0.78
C VAL A 139 8.56 7.37 0.54
N VAL A 140 8.18 6.54 -0.41
CA VAL A 140 8.94 5.37 -0.85
C VAL A 140 9.64 5.72 -2.16
N VAL A 141 10.92 5.47 -2.24
CA VAL A 141 11.71 5.70 -3.45
C VAL A 141 12.25 4.38 -3.97
N THR A 142 12.00 4.07 -5.24
CA THR A 142 12.62 2.92 -5.88
C THR A 142 14.01 3.27 -6.37
N VAL A 143 14.95 2.37 -6.17
CA VAL A 143 16.36 2.54 -6.55
C VAL A 143 16.72 1.44 -7.54
N VAL A 144 17.28 1.82 -8.69
CA VAL A 144 17.65 0.87 -9.75
C VAL A 144 19.06 0.31 -9.52
N ALA A 145 19.94 1.09 -8.90
CA ALA A 145 21.31 0.68 -8.57
C ALA A 145 21.73 1.36 -7.27
N GLU A 146 22.50 0.66 -6.47
CA GLU A 146 23.20 1.29 -5.35
C GLU A 146 24.26 2.22 -5.91
N SER A 147 24.05 3.52 -5.74
CA SER A 147 25.11 4.49 -5.99
C SER A 147 26.05 4.49 -4.79
N THR A 148 27.23 4.09 -5.04
CA THR A 148 28.32 4.33 -4.11
C THR A 148 28.62 5.81 -3.98
#